data_a641f9ed61bf1f58f3b032b2901f0b1f
#
_entry.id   a641f9ed61bf1f58f3b032b2901f0b1f
#
_cell.length_a   1.000
_cell.length_b   1.000
_cell.length_c   1.000
_cell.angle_alpha   90.00
_cell.angle_beta   90.00
_cell.angle_gamma   90.00
#
_symmetry.space_group_name_H-M   'P 1'
#
loop_
_entity.id
_entity.type
_entity.pdbx_description
1 polymer ?
#
loop_
_entity_poly.entity_id
_entity_poly.type
_entity_poly.pdbx_seq_one_letter_code
_entity_poly.pdbx_strand_id
1 'polypeptide(L)'
;LGINTVDSFDIHTNIRGYRERLMELNKKTGTVSVIAAGWDPGSDSVVRTMMQSLAPKGLTYTNFGPGMSMGHSVCVRSKAGVKNALSMTIPLGEGIHRRMVYVQLEDGVDFAEVEAAIKADDYFCHDETHVKQVDDIDTLKDMGHGVYMERKGVSGTPQNQIFKFEMRINNPALTAQVMVCAARAAMRLTPGCYTLPEIPPMDFCPGDRETLIAQLV
;
A
#
# COMPACT_ATOMS: atom_id res chain seq x y z
N LEU A 1 22.81 7.34 12.34
CA LEU A 1 22.91 6.07 13.07
C LEU A 1 23.53 4.93 12.24
N GLY A 2 23.68 5.07 10.91
CA GLY A 2 24.27 4.03 10.06
C GLY A 2 23.44 2.72 9.99
N ILE A 3 22.12 2.83 10.00
CA ILE A 3 21.17 1.70 10.02
C ILE A 3 20.35 1.70 8.74
N ASN A 4 20.19 0.52 8.12
CA ASN A 4 19.23 0.34 7.03
C ASN A 4 17.80 0.45 7.54
N THR A 5 16.91 0.99 6.72
CA THR A 5 15.51 1.21 7.08
C THR A 5 14.56 0.64 6.05
N VAL A 6 13.38 0.23 6.51
CA VAL A 6 12.24 -0.13 5.66
C VAL A 6 11.01 0.56 6.22
N ASP A 7 10.22 1.18 5.36
CA ASP A 7 8.94 1.77 5.73
C ASP A 7 7.84 1.47 4.71
N SER A 8 6.60 1.62 5.14
CA SER A 8 5.41 1.47 4.30
C SER A 8 4.74 2.83 4.01
N PHE A 9 5.53 3.87 3.79
CA PHE A 9 5.04 5.21 3.46
C PHE A 9 4.10 5.17 2.25
N ASP A 10 2.88 5.68 2.40
CA ASP A 10 1.77 5.49 1.45
C ASP A 10 1.20 6.79 0.83
N ILE A 11 1.82 7.93 1.09
CA ILE A 11 1.40 9.19 0.47
C ILE A 11 2.00 9.27 -0.94
N HIS A 12 1.27 8.75 -1.92
CA HIS A 12 1.74 8.58 -3.32
C HIS A 12 2.36 9.84 -3.92
N THR A 13 1.76 11.01 -3.70
CA THR A 13 2.24 12.30 -4.22
C THR A 13 3.60 12.69 -3.70
N ASN A 14 3.99 12.19 -2.53
CA ASN A 14 5.21 12.58 -1.83
C ASN A 14 6.35 11.56 -1.97
N ILE A 15 6.09 10.36 -2.49
CA ILE A 15 7.08 9.26 -2.60
C ILE A 15 8.33 9.72 -3.34
N ARG A 16 8.18 10.42 -4.47
CA ARG A 16 9.32 10.87 -5.27
C ARG A 16 10.25 11.79 -4.47
N GLY A 17 9.72 12.82 -3.87
CA GLY A 17 10.52 13.79 -3.09
C GLY A 17 11.11 13.16 -1.83
N TYR A 18 10.40 12.23 -1.20
CA TYR A 18 10.89 11.47 -0.05
C TYR A 18 12.08 10.58 -0.46
N ARG A 19 11.95 9.84 -1.57
CA ARG A 19 13.01 9.02 -2.13
C ARG A 19 14.27 9.83 -2.47
N GLU A 20 14.13 10.97 -3.13
CA GLU A 20 15.26 11.84 -3.52
C GLU A 20 16.07 12.30 -2.28
N ARG A 21 15.38 12.75 -1.23
CA ARG A 21 16.03 13.16 0.04
C ARG A 21 16.75 12.00 0.72
N LEU A 22 16.14 10.84 0.81
CA LEU A 22 16.77 9.67 1.43
C LEU A 22 17.90 9.11 0.58
N MET A 23 17.83 9.18 -0.75
CA MET A 23 18.90 8.75 -1.65
C MET A 23 20.21 9.49 -1.34
N GLU A 24 20.16 10.80 -1.21
CA GLU A 24 21.34 11.62 -0.87
C GLU A 24 21.89 11.29 0.52
N LEU A 25 21.00 11.14 1.50
CA LEU A 25 21.38 10.82 2.87
C LEU A 25 22.06 9.45 2.94
N ASN A 26 21.44 8.44 2.34
CA ASN A 26 21.91 7.06 2.39
C ASN A 26 23.25 6.87 1.67
N LYS A 27 23.49 7.58 0.57
CA LYS A 27 24.80 7.61 -0.08
C LYS A 27 25.90 8.17 0.82
N LYS A 28 25.58 9.22 1.61
CA LYS A 28 26.52 9.84 2.55
C LYS A 28 26.80 8.95 3.77
N THR A 29 25.81 8.21 4.23
CA THR A 29 25.92 7.37 5.45
C THR A 29 26.29 5.92 5.17
N GLY A 30 26.34 5.50 3.90
CA GLY A 30 26.61 4.11 3.53
C GLY A 30 25.45 3.17 3.86
N THR A 31 24.21 3.67 3.94
CA THR A 31 23.01 2.91 4.34
C THR A 31 22.04 2.71 3.19
N VAL A 32 21.06 1.81 3.40
CA VAL A 32 19.98 1.52 2.47
C VAL A 32 18.63 1.85 3.12
N SER A 33 17.77 2.53 2.37
CA SER A 33 16.35 2.66 2.71
C SER A 33 15.49 2.01 1.64
N VAL A 34 14.54 1.17 2.03
CA VAL A 34 13.47 0.70 1.15
C VAL A 34 12.17 1.35 1.62
N ILE A 35 11.60 2.18 0.78
CA ILE A 35 10.40 2.97 1.09
C ILE A 35 9.18 2.48 0.32
N ALA A 36 7.99 2.86 0.77
CA ALA A 36 6.74 2.45 0.15
C ALA A 36 6.64 0.91 0.04
N ALA A 37 7.11 0.20 1.07
CA ALA A 37 7.17 -1.25 1.13
C ALA A 37 5.88 -1.83 1.75
N GLY A 38 4.73 -1.37 1.28
CA GLY A 38 3.41 -1.93 1.57
C GLY A 38 2.93 -2.85 0.44
N TRP A 39 1.62 -3.09 0.40
CA TRP A 39 1.03 -3.77 -0.74
C TRP A 39 0.65 -2.79 -1.86
N ASP A 40 0.13 -1.59 -1.51
CA ASP A 40 -0.14 -0.46 -2.40
C ASP A 40 0.10 0.88 -1.67
N PRO A 41 1.15 1.61 -2.01
CA PRO A 41 2.22 1.27 -2.96
C PRO A 41 3.12 0.15 -2.44
N GLY A 42 3.61 -0.69 -3.34
CA GLY A 42 4.57 -1.72 -2.98
C GLY A 42 4.49 -2.97 -3.86
N SER A 43 3.96 -4.08 -3.35
CA SER A 43 3.94 -5.35 -4.09
C SER A 43 3.09 -5.29 -5.37
N ASP A 44 1.97 -4.59 -5.37
CA ASP A 44 1.16 -4.38 -6.56
C ASP A 44 1.87 -3.48 -7.59
N SER A 45 2.70 -2.55 -7.12
CA SER A 45 3.52 -1.70 -7.98
C SER A 45 4.55 -2.50 -8.78
N VAL A 46 5.09 -3.58 -8.19
CA VAL A 46 5.97 -4.54 -8.91
C VAL A 46 5.20 -5.21 -10.04
N VAL A 47 4.00 -5.71 -9.76
CA VAL A 47 3.13 -6.35 -10.77
C VAL A 47 2.78 -5.36 -11.88
N ARG A 48 2.40 -4.13 -11.52
CA ARG A 48 2.08 -3.06 -12.48
C ARG A 48 3.26 -2.74 -13.38
N THR A 49 4.47 -2.70 -12.82
CA THR A 49 5.71 -2.48 -13.58
C THR A 49 5.96 -3.62 -14.57
N MET A 50 5.78 -4.88 -14.17
CA MET A 50 5.91 -6.02 -15.08
C MET A 50 4.88 -5.96 -16.21
N MET A 51 3.63 -5.71 -15.92
CA MET A 51 2.59 -5.55 -16.95
C MET A 51 2.93 -4.44 -17.94
N GLN A 52 3.45 -3.30 -17.45
CA GLN A 52 3.83 -2.17 -18.29
C GLN A 52 5.04 -2.48 -19.16
N SER A 53 6.03 -3.19 -18.64
CA SER A 53 7.21 -3.57 -19.42
C SER A 53 6.88 -4.55 -20.56
N LEU A 54 5.95 -5.48 -20.31
CA LEU A 54 5.54 -6.49 -21.30
C LEU A 54 4.63 -5.92 -22.39
N ALA A 55 3.85 -4.89 -22.11
CA ALA A 55 3.02 -4.18 -23.08
C ALA A 55 3.19 -2.66 -22.91
N PRO A 56 4.30 -2.07 -23.40
CA PRO A 56 4.66 -0.68 -23.11
C PRO A 56 3.69 0.36 -23.64
N LYS A 57 3.02 0.08 -24.75
CA LYS A 57 1.98 0.95 -25.31
C LYS A 57 0.61 0.43 -24.90
N GLY A 58 -0.02 1.09 -23.93
CA GLY A 58 -1.34 0.67 -23.45
C GLY A 58 -1.79 1.36 -22.18
N LEU A 59 -2.88 0.88 -21.64
CA LEU A 59 -3.52 1.39 -20.43
C LEU A 59 -3.60 0.31 -19.36
N THR A 60 -3.38 0.71 -18.12
CA THR A 60 -3.63 -0.14 -16.96
C THR A 60 -4.84 0.39 -16.21
N TYR A 61 -5.85 -0.44 -16.05
CA TYR A 61 -6.96 -0.20 -15.15
C TYR A 61 -6.62 -0.84 -13.79
N THR A 62 -6.82 -0.08 -12.74
CA THR A 62 -6.68 -0.59 -11.37
C THR A 62 -8.01 -0.37 -10.64
N ASN A 63 -8.59 -1.43 -10.15
CA ASN A 63 -9.81 -1.38 -9.37
C ASN A 63 -9.54 -2.02 -8.00
N PHE A 64 -9.49 -1.18 -6.98
CA PHE A 64 -9.38 -1.66 -5.60
C PHE A 64 -10.75 -2.14 -5.15
N GLY A 65 -10.82 -3.39 -4.69
CA GLY A 65 -12.04 -3.93 -4.07
C GLY A 65 -12.39 -3.20 -2.77
N PRO A 66 -13.66 -3.32 -2.30
CA PRO A 66 -14.00 -2.85 -0.97
C PRO A 66 -13.07 -3.49 0.05
N GLY A 67 -12.54 -2.70 0.99
CA GLY A 67 -11.65 -3.27 1.97
C GLY A 67 -11.10 -2.30 3.00
N MET A 68 -10.51 -2.86 4.04
CA MET A 68 -9.94 -2.09 5.14
C MET A 68 -8.70 -1.31 4.70
N SER A 69 -8.72 0.00 4.91
CA SER A 69 -7.56 0.88 4.72
C SER A 69 -6.82 1.08 6.04
N MET A 70 -5.53 0.70 6.07
CA MET A 70 -4.70 0.83 7.28
C MET A 70 -4.43 2.28 7.65
N GLY A 71 -3.93 3.10 6.72
CA GLY A 71 -3.58 4.49 6.99
C GLY A 71 -4.79 5.29 7.50
N HIS A 72 -5.93 5.18 6.84
CA HIS A 72 -7.19 5.80 7.26
C HIS A 72 -7.65 5.31 8.64
N SER A 73 -7.56 4.00 8.91
CA SER A 73 -7.94 3.43 10.21
C SER A 73 -7.03 3.94 11.34
N VAL A 74 -5.73 4.06 11.09
CA VAL A 74 -4.77 4.63 12.06
C VAL A 74 -5.08 6.10 12.31
N CYS A 75 -5.35 6.89 11.27
CA CYS A 75 -5.74 8.29 11.39
C CYS A 75 -6.98 8.45 12.28
N VAL A 76 -8.02 7.66 12.06
CA VAL A 76 -9.23 7.71 12.88
C VAL A 76 -8.93 7.34 14.35
N ARG A 77 -8.16 6.28 14.58
CA ARG A 77 -7.77 5.89 15.95
C ARG A 77 -6.96 6.93 16.71
N SER A 78 -6.30 7.85 16.01
CA SER A 78 -5.55 8.95 16.65
C SER A 78 -6.44 10.12 17.09
N LYS A 79 -7.73 10.14 16.73
CA LYS A 79 -8.65 11.21 17.15
C LYS A 79 -9.03 11.07 18.62
N ALA A 80 -9.18 12.20 19.30
CA ALA A 80 -9.61 12.23 20.71
C ALA A 80 -10.98 11.54 20.86
N GLY A 81 -11.14 10.76 21.90
CA GLY A 81 -12.38 10.04 22.22
C GLY A 81 -12.62 8.77 21.40
N VAL A 82 -11.74 8.40 20.47
CA VAL A 82 -11.85 7.16 19.71
C VAL A 82 -11.09 6.06 20.42
N LYS A 83 -11.80 5.04 20.91
CA LYS A 83 -11.25 3.84 21.52
C LYS A 83 -10.66 2.88 20.48
N ASN A 84 -11.38 2.67 19.37
CA ASN A 84 -10.95 1.86 18.25
C ASN A 84 -11.69 2.27 16.97
N ALA A 85 -11.11 1.98 15.81
CA ALA A 85 -11.74 2.33 14.55
C ALA A 85 -11.28 1.47 13.38
N LEU A 86 -12.13 1.39 12.37
CA LEU A 86 -11.91 0.74 11.09
C LEU A 86 -12.42 1.66 9.97
N SER A 87 -11.59 1.96 8.99
CA SER A 87 -12.01 2.64 7.77
C SER A 87 -12.00 1.68 6.59
N MET A 88 -13.14 1.58 5.91
CA MET A 88 -13.33 0.83 4.68
C MET A 88 -13.25 1.77 3.48
N THR A 89 -12.46 1.42 2.49
CA THR A 89 -12.47 2.04 1.18
C THR A 89 -13.43 1.28 0.27
N ILE A 90 -14.38 1.98 -0.32
CA ILE A 90 -15.32 1.43 -1.30
C ILE A 90 -15.10 2.16 -2.62
N PRO A 91 -14.53 1.50 -3.64
CA PRO A 91 -14.37 2.11 -4.95
C PRO A 91 -15.73 2.36 -5.60
N LEU A 92 -15.90 3.54 -6.18
CA LEU A 92 -17.08 3.92 -6.96
C LEU A 92 -16.79 3.94 -8.48
N GLY A 93 -15.56 3.64 -8.88
CA GLY A 93 -15.07 3.74 -10.25
C GLY A 93 -14.34 5.06 -10.52
N GLU A 94 -13.59 5.12 -11.63
CA GLU A 94 -12.88 6.32 -12.10
C GLU A 94 -11.92 6.97 -11.07
N GLY A 95 -11.41 6.19 -10.11
CA GLY A 95 -10.54 6.70 -9.05
C GLY A 95 -11.28 7.39 -7.89
N ILE A 96 -12.61 7.38 -7.91
CA ILE A 96 -13.44 7.93 -6.83
C ILE A 96 -13.68 6.86 -5.77
N HIS A 97 -13.60 7.26 -4.51
CA HIS A 97 -13.81 6.38 -3.37
C HIS A 97 -14.87 6.91 -2.42
N ARG A 98 -15.58 5.99 -1.77
CA ARG A 98 -16.39 6.25 -0.59
C ARG A 98 -15.66 5.68 0.62
N ARG A 99 -15.64 6.42 1.73
CA ARG A 99 -15.10 5.95 3.00
C ARG A 99 -16.25 5.59 3.94
N MET A 100 -16.27 4.34 4.36
CA MET A 100 -17.15 3.88 5.44
C MET A 100 -16.30 3.72 6.69
N VAL A 101 -16.45 4.62 7.64
CA VAL A 101 -15.67 4.66 8.87
C VAL A 101 -16.52 4.15 10.01
N TYR A 102 -16.03 3.13 10.69
CA TYR A 102 -16.66 2.59 11.90
C TYR A 102 -15.81 3.01 13.10
N VAL A 103 -16.45 3.57 14.12
CA VAL A 103 -15.78 4.06 15.32
C VAL A 103 -16.39 3.44 16.57
N GLN A 104 -15.53 2.99 17.47
CA GLN A 104 -15.86 2.65 18.84
C GLN A 104 -15.36 3.79 19.71
N LEU A 105 -16.25 4.44 20.43
CA LEU A 105 -15.94 5.61 21.23
C LEU A 105 -15.66 5.24 22.68
N GLU A 106 -14.94 6.11 23.37
CA GLU A 106 -14.85 6.09 24.81
C GLU A 106 -16.16 6.55 25.45
N ASP A 107 -16.40 6.20 26.70
CA ASP A 107 -17.62 6.54 27.42
C ASP A 107 -17.79 8.08 27.55
N GLY A 108 -18.97 8.55 27.24
CA GLY A 108 -19.33 9.97 27.38
C GLY A 108 -18.82 10.90 26.26
N VAL A 109 -18.24 10.36 25.20
CA VAL A 109 -17.77 11.14 24.05
C VAL A 109 -18.95 11.45 23.11
N ASP A 110 -19.03 12.67 22.62
CA ASP A 110 -20.03 13.09 21.64
C ASP A 110 -19.62 12.58 20.23
N PHE A 111 -20.45 11.72 19.66
CA PHE A 111 -20.25 11.18 18.31
C PHE A 111 -20.18 12.27 17.24
N ALA A 112 -20.98 13.34 17.36
CA ALA A 112 -21.02 14.42 16.36
C ALA A 112 -19.70 15.20 16.26
N GLU A 113 -19.03 15.41 17.39
CA GLU A 113 -17.72 16.05 17.43
C GLU A 113 -16.65 15.16 16.76
N VAL A 114 -16.66 13.86 17.04
CA VAL A 114 -15.72 12.90 16.45
C VAL A 114 -15.97 12.77 14.94
N GLU A 115 -17.23 12.67 14.51
CA GLU A 115 -17.59 12.61 13.09
C GLU A 115 -17.09 13.85 12.34
N ALA A 116 -17.30 15.05 12.91
CA ALA A 116 -16.84 16.30 12.31
C ALA A 116 -15.30 16.33 12.20
N ALA A 117 -14.58 15.91 13.23
CA ALA A 117 -13.12 15.86 13.25
C ALA A 117 -12.55 14.87 12.23
N ILE A 118 -13.24 13.74 11.99
CA ILE A 118 -12.84 12.77 10.97
C ILE A 118 -13.04 13.33 9.57
N LYS A 119 -14.22 13.91 9.29
CA LYS A 119 -14.55 14.45 7.96
C LYS A 119 -13.71 15.66 7.56
N ALA A 120 -13.17 16.39 8.54
CA ALA A 120 -12.29 17.54 8.30
C ALA A 120 -10.82 17.15 8.07
N ASP A 121 -10.43 15.91 8.32
CA ASP A 121 -9.05 15.46 8.15
C ASP A 121 -8.68 15.25 6.67
N ASP A 122 -7.42 15.53 6.31
CA ASP A 122 -6.91 15.44 4.94
C ASP A 122 -7.08 14.02 4.31
N TYR A 123 -7.12 12.99 5.14
CA TYR A 123 -7.40 11.61 4.68
C TYR A 123 -8.84 11.41 4.21
N PHE A 124 -9.78 12.29 4.60
CA PHE A 124 -11.21 12.07 4.40
C PHE A 124 -11.94 13.22 3.69
N CYS A 125 -11.42 14.45 3.77
CA CYS A 125 -12.11 15.65 3.30
C CYS A 125 -12.35 15.70 1.78
N HIS A 126 -11.63 14.88 1.00
CA HIS A 126 -11.77 14.82 -0.46
C HIS A 126 -12.63 13.65 -0.95
N ASP A 127 -13.04 12.73 -0.04
CA ASP A 127 -13.84 11.57 -0.36
C ASP A 127 -15.24 11.66 0.28
N GLU A 128 -16.23 11.02 -0.32
CA GLU A 128 -17.53 10.81 0.32
C GLU A 128 -17.34 9.95 1.58
N THR A 129 -17.43 10.56 2.76
CA THR A 129 -17.13 9.92 4.04
C THR A 129 -18.37 9.77 4.91
N HIS A 130 -18.67 8.54 5.27
CA HIS A 130 -19.73 8.17 6.21
C HIS A 130 -19.10 7.58 7.47
N VAL A 131 -19.48 8.13 8.63
CA VAL A 131 -19.00 7.64 9.93
C VAL A 131 -20.16 6.94 10.64
N LYS A 132 -19.91 5.79 11.25
CA LYS A 132 -20.86 5.03 12.05
C LYS A 132 -20.26 4.61 13.37
N GLN A 133 -20.98 4.87 14.45
CA GLN A 133 -20.62 4.34 15.75
C GLN A 133 -21.01 2.85 15.85
N VAL A 134 -20.16 2.05 16.44
CA VAL A 134 -20.37 0.62 16.72
C VAL A 134 -19.88 0.29 18.12
N ASP A 135 -20.42 -0.76 18.69
CA ASP A 135 -20.09 -1.19 20.05
C ASP A 135 -18.74 -1.93 20.08
N ASP A 136 -18.38 -2.65 19.01
CA ASP A 136 -17.16 -3.44 18.93
C ASP A 136 -16.62 -3.49 17.49
N ILE A 137 -15.42 -2.95 17.32
CA ILE A 137 -14.68 -2.96 16.05
C ILE A 137 -14.12 -4.34 15.72
N ASP A 138 -13.84 -5.17 16.72
CA ASP A 138 -13.20 -6.47 16.49
C ASP A 138 -14.07 -7.41 15.66
N THR A 139 -15.39 -7.23 15.71
CA THR A 139 -16.36 -7.97 14.88
C THR A 139 -16.25 -7.64 13.38
N LEU A 140 -15.58 -6.55 13.02
CA LEU A 140 -15.45 -6.07 11.64
C LEU A 140 -14.04 -6.33 11.05
N LYS A 141 -13.11 -6.88 11.82
CA LYS A 141 -11.69 -7.01 11.41
C LYS A 141 -11.41 -8.01 10.29
N ASP A 142 -12.31 -8.92 10.01
CA ASP A 142 -12.15 -9.94 8.96
C ASP A 142 -12.46 -9.43 7.54
N MET A 143 -12.72 -8.13 7.40
CA MET A 143 -12.91 -7.54 6.07
C MET A 143 -11.56 -7.42 5.37
N GLY A 144 -11.32 -8.33 4.40
CA GLY A 144 -10.15 -8.31 3.54
C GLY A 144 -10.10 -7.06 2.64
N HIS A 145 -9.02 -6.91 1.94
CA HIS A 145 -8.85 -5.93 0.88
C HIS A 145 -8.36 -6.64 -0.38
N GLY A 146 -8.34 -5.93 -1.51
CA GLY A 146 -7.81 -6.52 -2.72
C GLY A 146 -7.73 -5.53 -3.87
N VAL A 147 -7.14 -5.99 -4.96
CA VAL A 147 -7.04 -5.21 -6.19
C VAL A 147 -7.25 -6.13 -7.38
N TYR A 148 -7.95 -5.61 -8.38
CA TYR A 148 -7.97 -6.16 -9.73
C TYR A 148 -7.27 -5.18 -10.67
N MET A 149 -6.23 -5.64 -11.33
CA MET A 149 -5.53 -4.88 -12.36
C MET A 149 -5.72 -5.55 -13.72
N GLU A 150 -6.03 -4.76 -14.72
CA GLU A 150 -6.08 -5.19 -16.11
C GLU A 150 -5.26 -4.24 -16.96
N ARG A 151 -4.27 -4.78 -17.69
CA ARG A 151 -3.54 -4.03 -18.68
C ARG A 151 -3.87 -4.52 -20.08
N LYS A 152 -4.34 -3.60 -20.91
CA LYS A 152 -4.47 -3.78 -22.36
C LYS A 152 -3.38 -2.99 -23.04
N GLY A 153 -2.61 -3.64 -23.88
CA GLY A 153 -1.51 -2.97 -24.54
C GLY A 153 -0.92 -3.76 -25.68
N VAL A 154 0.16 -3.22 -26.25
CA VAL A 154 0.81 -3.76 -27.43
C VAL A 154 2.26 -4.09 -27.11
N SER A 155 2.66 -5.32 -27.46
CA SER A 155 4.04 -5.79 -27.47
C SER A 155 4.47 -5.88 -28.93
N GLY A 156 5.30 -4.94 -29.39
CA GLY A 156 5.67 -4.82 -30.81
C GLY A 156 4.60 -4.10 -31.63
N THR A 157 4.30 -4.61 -32.81
CA THR A 157 3.31 -4.07 -33.75
C THR A 157 2.63 -5.24 -34.45
N PRO A 158 1.36 -5.37 -34.50
CA PRO A 158 0.14 -4.90 -33.83
C PRO A 158 -0.42 -5.91 -32.81
N GLN A 159 0.42 -6.60 -32.07
CA GLN A 159 0.01 -7.69 -31.18
C GLN A 159 -0.58 -7.13 -29.87
N ASN A 160 -1.89 -7.31 -29.71
CA ASN A 160 -2.60 -6.90 -28.50
C ASN A 160 -2.43 -7.93 -27.39
N GLN A 161 -1.98 -7.45 -26.24
CA GLN A 161 -1.84 -8.24 -25.02
C GLN A 161 -2.86 -7.79 -23.99
N ILE A 162 -3.35 -8.76 -23.21
CA ILE A 162 -4.21 -8.51 -22.04
C ILE A 162 -3.59 -9.26 -20.87
N PHE A 163 -3.18 -8.51 -19.84
CA PHE A 163 -2.72 -9.06 -18.59
C PHE A 163 -3.72 -8.76 -17.49
N LYS A 164 -4.02 -9.75 -16.67
CA LYS A 164 -4.94 -9.62 -15.55
C LYS A 164 -4.24 -10.10 -14.28
N PHE A 165 -4.43 -9.37 -13.22
CA PHE A 165 -3.96 -9.74 -11.89
C PHE A 165 -5.05 -9.43 -10.88
N GLU A 166 -5.34 -10.38 -10.03
CA GLU A 166 -6.28 -10.22 -8.93
C GLU A 166 -5.65 -10.74 -7.66
N MET A 167 -5.80 -9.98 -6.58
CA MET A 167 -5.47 -10.46 -5.24
C MET A 167 -6.53 -10.07 -4.22
N ARG A 168 -6.68 -10.92 -3.20
CA ARG A 168 -7.45 -10.65 -1.99
C ARG A 168 -6.53 -10.90 -0.81
N ILE A 169 -6.49 -9.96 0.10
CA ILE A 169 -5.51 -9.92 1.16
C ILE A 169 -6.10 -9.52 2.50
N ASN A 170 -5.42 -9.90 3.57
CA ASN A 170 -5.49 -9.21 4.85
C ASN A 170 -4.44 -8.09 4.81
N ASN A 171 -4.89 -6.84 4.80
CA ASN A 171 -4.02 -5.68 4.60
C ASN A 171 -2.87 -5.60 5.62
N PRO A 172 -3.11 -5.64 6.95
CA PRO A 172 -2.02 -5.58 7.93
C PRO A 172 -1.00 -6.71 7.75
N ALA A 173 -1.47 -7.93 7.52
CA ALA A 173 -0.61 -9.10 7.41
C ALA A 173 0.27 -9.05 6.15
N LEU A 174 -0.30 -8.66 5.00
CA LEU A 174 0.48 -8.55 3.77
C LEU A 174 1.48 -7.40 3.85
N THR A 175 1.09 -6.23 4.34
CA THR A 175 2.02 -5.09 4.52
C THR A 175 3.20 -5.48 5.40
N ALA A 176 2.96 -6.13 6.54
CA ALA A 176 4.03 -6.61 7.40
C ALA A 176 4.95 -7.61 6.68
N GLN A 177 4.39 -8.56 5.92
CA GLN A 177 5.17 -9.53 5.15
C GLN A 177 6.00 -8.85 4.06
N VAL A 178 5.45 -7.88 3.35
CA VAL A 178 6.19 -7.11 2.32
C VAL A 178 7.36 -6.36 2.94
N MET A 179 7.18 -5.74 4.10
CA MET A 179 8.26 -5.07 4.83
C MET A 179 9.39 -6.05 5.22
N VAL A 180 9.06 -7.27 5.66
CA VAL A 180 10.04 -8.33 5.93
C VAL A 180 10.79 -8.73 4.65
N CYS A 181 10.09 -8.86 3.51
CA CYS A 181 10.71 -9.13 2.21
C CYS A 181 11.66 -8.00 1.79
N ALA A 182 11.22 -6.74 1.95
CA ALA A 182 12.04 -5.56 1.66
C ALA A 182 13.28 -5.46 2.56
N ALA A 183 13.15 -5.79 3.85
CA ALA A 183 14.29 -5.83 4.77
C ALA A 183 15.33 -6.89 4.34
N ARG A 184 14.90 -8.04 3.85
CA ARG A 184 15.79 -9.07 3.29
C ARG A 184 16.51 -8.56 2.06
N ALA A 185 15.80 -7.93 1.14
CA ALA A 185 16.37 -7.36 -0.08
C ALA A 185 17.37 -6.23 0.22
N ALA A 186 17.08 -5.38 1.22
CA ALA A 186 17.95 -4.28 1.63
C ALA A 186 19.38 -4.71 1.96
N MET A 187 19.57 -5.95 2.43
CA MET A 187 20.88 -6.52 2.74
C MET A 187 21.76 -6.82 1.49
N ARG A 188 21.15 -6.78 0.31
CA ARG A 188 21.82 -7.07 -0.98
C ARG A 188 21.99 -5.83 -1.85
N LEU A 189 21.43 -4.69 -1.42
CA LEU A 189 21.44 -3.45 -2.17
C LEU A 189 22.68 -2.59 -1.82
N THR A 190 23.11 -1.79 -2.78
CA THR A 190 24.11 -0.75 -2.54
C THR A 190 23.51 0.44 -1.79
N PRO A 191 24.33 1.27 -1.10
CA PRO A 191 23.83 2.44 -0.40
C PRO A 191 22.95 3.34 -1.27
N GLY A 192 21.73 3.60 -0.80
CA GLY A 192 20.74 4.36 -1.56
C GLY A 192 19.31 4.21 -1.02
N CYS A 193 18.35 4.77 -1.74
CA CYS A 193 16.93 4.66 -1.42
C CYS A 193 16.16 4.04 -2.59
N TYR A 194 15.34 3.03 -2.30
CA TYR A 194 14.68 2.21 -3.30
C TYR A 194 13.19 2.06 -3.00
N THR A 195 12.39 1.98 -4.06
CA THR A 195 11.03 1.44 -4.03
C THR A 195 11.05 -0.01 -4.50
N LEU A 196 10.02 -0.80 -4.21
CA LEU A 196 10.00 -2.23 -4.57
C LEU A 196 10.20 -2.51 -6.07
N PRO A 197 9.60 -1.74 -7.01
CA PRO A 197 9.84 -1.95 -8.44
C PRO A 197 11.30 -1.84 -8.91
N GLU A 198 12.16 -1.18 -8.13
CA GLU A 198 13.59 -1.02 -8.45
C GLU A 198 14.44 -2.21 -8.00
N ILE A 199 13.86 -3.14 -7.25
CA ILE A 199 14.55 -4.27 -6.62
C ILE A 199 14.26 -5.55 -7.40
N PRO A 200 15.26 -6.39 -7.71
CA PRO A 200 15.01 -7.67 -8.35
C PRO A 200 14.03 -8.52 -7.51
N PRO A 201 12.92 -9.01 -8.08
CA PRO A 201 11.90 -9.75 -7.31
C PRO A 201 12.45 -10.95 -6.53
N MET A 202 13.48 -11.59 -7.06
CA MET A 202 14.13 -12.74 -6.41
C MET A 202 14.80 -12.38 -5.07
N ASP A 203 15.19 -11.10 -4.88
CA ASP A 203 15.80 -10.64 -3.64
C ASP A 203 14.81 -10.54 -2.47
N PHE A 204 13.51 -10.52 -2.77
CA PHE A 204 12.45 -10.57 -1.75
C PHE A 204 12.27 -11.99 -1.17
N CYS A 205 12.65 -13.02 -1.91
CA CYS A 205 12.41 -14.41 -1.53
C CYS A 205 13.41 -14.89 -0.46
N PRO A 206 12.95 -15.72 0.50
CA PRO A 206 13.86 -16.44 1.41
C PRO A 206 14.57 -17.57 0.68
N GLY A 207 15.77 -17.94 1.11
CA GLY A 207 16.55 -19.04 0.56
C GLY A 207 17.73 -18.59 -0.29
N ASP A 208 18.46 -19.57 -0.79
CA ASP A 208 19.57 -19.32 -1.70
C ASP A 208 19.10 -19.16 -3.16
N ARG A 209 19.90 -18.45 -3.94
CA ARG A 209 19.53 -18.05 -5.31
C ARG A 209 19.41 -19.24 -6.26
N GLU A 210 20.26 -20.25 -6.13
CA GLU A 210 20.24 -21.41 -7.04
C GLU A 210 18.98 -22.26 -6.84
N THR A 211 18.59 -22.48 -5.58
CA THR A 211 17.34 -23.15 -5.24
C THR A 211 16.13 -22.38 -5.78
N LEU A 212 16.11 -21.04 -5.64
CA LEU A 212 15.04 -20.21 -6.16
C LEU A 212 14.95 -20.25 -7.69
N ILE A 213 16.07 -20.23 -8.39
CA ILE A 213 16.11 -20.38 -9.85
C ILE A 213 15.49 -21.71 -10.25
N ALA A 214 15.90 -22.81 -9.61
CA ALA A 214 15.38 -24.13 -9.92
C ALA A 214 13.87 -24.29 -9.66
N GLN A 215 13.30 -23.49 -8.73
CA GLN A 215 11.86 -23.53 -8.40
C GLN A 215 11.01 -22.61 -9.27
N LEU A 216 11.56 -21.48 -9.71
CA LEU A 216 10.80 -20.40 -10.32
C LEU A 216 11.02 -20.28 -11.83
N VAL A 217 12.06 -20.87 -12.35
CA VAL A 217 12.46 -20.85 -13.77
C VAL A 217 12.56 -22.26 -14.31
#